data_f9d1cd7f3333b85c8121028a1dd7479a
#
_entry.id   f9d1cd7f3333b85c8121028a1dd7479a
#
_cell.length_a   1.000
_cell.length_b   1.000
_cell.length_c   1.000
_cell.angle_alpha   90.00
_cell.angle_beta   90.00
_cell.angle_gamma   90.00
#
_symmetry.space_group_name_H-M   'P 1'
#
loop_
_entity.id
_entity.type
_entity.pdbx_description
1 polymer ?
#
loop_
_entity_poly.entity_id
_entity_poly.type
_entity_poly.pdbx_seq_one_letter_code
_entity_poly.pdbx_strand_id
1 'polypeptide(L)'
;MKAFYLKKVALASVLVLSLLSGCTIVKQAIALKDCKYAYSRMSDITFMNMGTTELMSFGGAAKLAVGLLGNSPAPLGFTIHLRVTNPNQTTAAMESLYYKVILDSVEVAEGNSIEPFMVVGGGEADLPLKINVDMKSLLQSDKRATITKVIRNLVGVSNEPTDVNVLLKPTIRIGNAQVTSPVFIPVSFVYSGRKTTSN
;
A
#
# COMPACT_ATOMS: atom_id res chain seq x y z
N MET A 1 10.89 -4.85 -60.34
CA MET A 1 11.84 -5.15 -59.24
C MET A 1 11.87 -4.08 -58.17
N LYS A 2 11.88 -2.80 -58.46
CA LYS A 2 11.93 -1.70 -57.42
C LYS A 2 10.74 -1.68 -56.45
N ALA A 3 9.51 -1.96 -56.90
CA ALA A 3 8.32 -1.92 -56.04
C ALA A 3 8.28 -3.10 -54.99
N PHE A 4 8.92 -4.19 -55.30
CA PHE A 4 9.00 -5.36 -54.40
C PHE A 4 10.04 -5.13 -53.29
N TYR A 5 11.11 -4.41 -53.59
CA TYR A 5 12.13 -3.98 -52.61
C TYR A 5 11.57 -2.95 -51.64
N LEU A 6 10.81 -1.95 -52.16
CA LEU A 6 10.18 -0.94 -51.29
C LEU A 6 9.22 -1.53 -50.28
N LYS A 7 8.42 -2.52 -50.68
CA LYS A 7 7.49 -3.23 -49.76
C LYS A 7 8.23 -4.04 -48.68
N LYS A 8 9.34 -4.66 -49.01
CA LYS A 8 10.16 -5.40 -48.02
C LYS A 8 10.86 -4.48 -47.05
N VAL A 9 11.37 -3.32 -47.50
CA VAL A 9 11.98 -2.32 -46.63
C VAL A 9 10.95 -1.67 -45.72
N ALA A 10 9.74 -1.35 -46.19
CA ALA A 10 8.67 -0.82 -45.40
C ALA A 10 8.18 -1.83 -44.32
N LEU A 11 8.08 -3.13 -44.69
CA LEU A 11 7.71 -4.16 -43.72
C LEU A 11 8.78 -4.38 -42.65
N ALA A 12 10.06 -4.31 -43.02
CA ALA A 12 11.17 -4.42 -42.07
C ALA A 12 11.24 -3.24 -41.12
N SER A 13 10.97 -1.99 -41.60
CA SER A 13 10.96 -0.80 -40.76
C SER A 13 9.81 -0.82 -39.74
N VAL A 14 8.62 -1.29 -40.11
CA VAL A 14 7.48 -1.45 -39.20
C VAL A 14 7.79 -2.49 -38.11
N LEU A 15 8.44 -3.60 -38.48
CA LEU A 15 8.83 -4.64 -37.54
C LEU A 15 9.88 -4.15 -36.53
N VAL A 16 10.84 -3.34 -36.95
CA VAL A 16 11.86 -2.75 -36.07
C VAL A 16 11.25 -1.70 -35.12
N LEU A 17 10.31 -0.88 -35.59
CA LEU A 17 9.60 0.08 -34.74
C LEU A 17 8.76 -0.59 -33.64
N SER A 18 8.13 -1.73 -33.95
CA SER A 18 7.32 -2.48 -32.96
C SER A 18 8.18 -3.13 -31.87
N LEU A 19 9.42 -3.50 -32.16
CA LEU A 19 10.35 -4.06 -31.16
C LEU A 19 10.89 -3.00 -30.17
N LEU A 20 10.96 -1.72 -30.56
CA LEU A 20 11.44 -0.64 -29.71
C LEU A 20 10.41 -0.22 -28.64
N SER A 21 9.12 -0.38 -28.91
CA SER A 21 8.04 -0.03 -27.95
C SER A 21 7.97 -0.99 -26.76
N GLY A 22 8.35 -2.26 -26.92
CA GLY A 22 8.33 -3.27 -25.87
C GLY A 22 9.37 -3.04 -24.76
N CYS A 23 10.50 -2.40 -25.09
CA CYS A 23 11.59 -2.18 -24.15
C CYS A 23 11.24 -1.17 -23.02
N THR A 24 10.40 -0.17 -23.28
CA THR A 24 10.07 0.86 -22.29
C THR A 24 9.20 0.32 -21.16
N ILE A 25 8.26 -0.53 -21.49
CA ILE A 25 7.29 -1.10 -20.54
C ILE A 25 7.95 -2.12 -19.62
N VAL A 26 8.82 -2.97 -20.15
CA VAL A 26 9.62 -3.92 -19.35
C VAL A 26 10.54 -3.16 -18.39
N LYS A 27 11.11 -2.03 -18.82
CA LYS A 27 11.92 -1.16 -17.95
C LYS A 27 11.13 -0.55 -16.80
N GLN A 28 9.85 -0.17 -17.02
CA GLN A 28 8.98 0.36 -15.96
C GLN A 28 8.65 -0.69 -14.90
N ALA A 29 8.41 -1.95 -15.30
CA ALA A 29 8.18 -3.06 -14.39
C ALA A 29 9.40 -3.38 -13.51
N ILE A 30 10.59 -3.37 -14.12
CA ILE A 30 11.86 -3.56 -13.41
C ILE A 30 12.08 -2.38 -12.46
N ALA A 31 11.81 -1.15 -12.91
CA ALA A 31 11.96 0.05 -12.10
C ALA A 31 11.13 0.00 -10.80
N LEU A 32 9.89 -0.51 -10.84
CA LEU A 32 9.07 -0.69 -9.63
C LEU A 32 9.69 -1.65 -8.62
N LYS A 33 10.30 -2.74 -9.10
CA LYS A 33 10.96 -3.72 -8.23
C LYS A 33 12.18 -3.13 -7.52
N ASP A 34 12.89 -2.23 -8.20
CA ASP A 34 14.11 -1.60 -7.69
C ASP A 34 13.81 -0.36 -6.84
N CYS A 35 12.56 0.13 -6.82
CA CYS A 35 12.14 1.21 -5.93
C CYS A 35 12.33 0.82 -4.46
N LYS A 36 12.71 1.81 -3.65
CA LYS A 36 12.77 1.67 -2.20
C LYS A 36 11.46 2.17 -1.60
N TYR A 37 10.87 1.35 -0.74
CA TYR A 37 9.63 1.65 -0.05
C TYR A 37 9.93 1.82 1.44
N ALA A 38 9.56 2.96 2.00
CA ALA A 38 9.76 3.24 3.41
C ALA A 38 8.49 3.84 4.01
N TYR A 39 8.22 3.55 5.28
CA TYR A 39 7.17 4.22 6.02
C TYR A 39 7.47 5.72 6.12
N SER A 40 6.47 6.56 5.92
CA SER A 40 6.56 8.00 6.05
C SER A 40 5.74 8.48 7.25
N ARG A 41 4.43 8.21 7.22
CA ARG A 41 3.50 8.60 8.29
C ARG A 41 2.23 7.77 8.24
N MET A 42 1.45 7.86 9.31
CA MET A 42 0.07 7.37 9.37
C MET A 42 -0.88 8.54 9.62
N SER A 43 -2.01 8.57 8.92
CA SER A 43 -3.02 9.63 9.02
C SER A 43 -4.43 9.08 9.04
N ASP A 44 -5.42 9.97 9.23
CA ASP A 44 -6.85 9.68 9.12
C ASP A 44 -7.31 8.52 10.01
N ILE A 45 -6.67 8.37 11.18
CA ILE A 45 -6.98 7.27 12.09
C ILE A 45 -8.35 7.51 12.71
N THR A 46 -9.25 6.56 12.49
CA THR A 46 -10.60 6.54 13.04
C THR A 46 -10.92 5.16 13.62
N PHE A 47 -11.65 5.12 14.71
CA PHE A 47 -12.23 3.89 15.24
C PHE A 47 -13.70 4.12 15.58
N MET A 48 -14.58 3.24 15.10
CA MET A 48 -16.04 3.40 15.25
C MET A 48 -16.52 4.77 14.70
N ASN A 49 -15.95 5.23 13.60
CA ASN A 49 -16.19 6.52 12.95
C ASN A 49 -15.82 7.76 13.81
N MET A 50 -15.07 7.58 14.89
CA MET A 50 -14.54 8.67 15.71
C MET A 50 -13.08 8.90 15.39
N GLY A 51 -12.67 10.16 15.24
CA GLY A 51 -11.26 10.54 15.11
C GLY A 51 -10.51 10.45 16.43
N THR A 52 -9.16 10.49 16.37
CA THR A 52 -8.30 10.37 17.55
C THR A 52 -8.61 11.40 18.64
N THR A 53 -8.92 12.64 18.26
CA THR A 53 -9.27 13.71 19.23
C THR A 53 -10.56 13.40 19.99
N GLU A 54 -11.58 12.89 19.30
CA GLU A 54 -12.84 12.49 19.92
C GLU A 54 -12.66 11.28 20.84
N LEU A 55 -11.90 10.27 20.38
CA LEU A 55 -11.60 9.05 21.15
C LEU A 55 -10.85 9.34 22.44
N MET A 56 -10.03 10.40 22.49
CA MET A 56 -9.29 10.83 23.68
C MET A 56 -10.14 11.66 24.64
N SER A 57 -11.36 12.06 24.28
CA SER A 57 -12.30 12.70 25.19
C SER A 57 -12.89 11.68 26.19
N PHE A 58 -13.44 12.18 27.30
CA PHE A 58 -14.09 11.30 28.30
C PHE A 58 -15.22 10.45 27.68
N GLY A 59 -16.07 11.06 26.85
CA GLY A 59 -17.14 10.35 26.14
C GLY A 59 -16.61 9.37 25.09
N GLY A 60 -15.54 9.72 24.38
CA GLY A 60 -14.87 8.86 23.42
C GLY A 60 -14.21 7.66 24.07
N ALA A 61 -13.54 7.83 25.20
CA ALA A 61 -12.95 6.72 25.95
C ALA A 61 -13.99 5.69 26.41
N ALA A 62 -15.18 6.14 26.86
CA ALA A 62 -16.28 5.25 27.21
C ALA A 62 -16.79 4.49 25.98
N LYS A 63 -16.99 5.15 24.83
CA LYS A 63 -17.39 4.52 23.55
C LYS A 63 -16.33 3.53 23.08
N LEU A 64 -15.02 3.87 23.20
CA LEU A 64 -13.93 2.97 22.88
C LEU A 64 -14.00 1.68 23.72
N ALA A 65 -14.20 1.80 25.03
CA ALA A 65 -14.33 0.66 25.93
C ALA A 65 -15.52 -0.25 25.53
N VAL A 66 -16.68 0.35 25.24
CA VAL A 66 -17.87 -0.39 24.78
C VAL A 66 -17.59 -1.08 23.43
N GLY A 67 -16.93 -0.39 22.48
CA GLY A 67 -16.59 -0.95 21.16
C GLY A 67 -15.64 -2.14 21.25
N LEU A 68 -14.66 -2.09 22.17
CA LEU A 68 -13.70 -3.18 22.39
C LEU A 68 -14.33 -4.39 23.11
N LEU A 69 -15.40 -4.19 23.87
CA LEU A 69 -16.09 -5.25 24.63
C LEU A 69 -17.34 -5.78 23.94
N GLY A 70 -17.94 -4.99 23.04
CA GLY A 70 -19.25 -5.24 22.47
C GLY A 70 -19.26 -6.18 21.27
N ASN A 71 -20.50 -6.53 20.87
CA ASN A 71 -20.79 -7.33 19.68
C ASN A 71 -21.12 -6.45 18.44
N SER A 72 -21.00 -5.13 18.57
CA SER A 72 -21.29 -4.17 17.51
C SER A 72 -20.16 -4.16 16.45
N PRO A 73 -20.45 -3.69 15.23
CA PRO A 73 -19.40 -3.40 14.25
C PRO A 73 -18.33 -2.48 14.84
N ALA A 74 -17.07 -2.79 14.59
CA ALA A 74 -15.93 -2.06 15.11
C ALA A 74 -15.02 -1.59 13.94
N PRO A 75 -15.49 -0.66 13.08
CA PRO A 75 -14.73 -0.18 11.93
C PRO A 75 -13.50 0.58 12.42
N LEU A 76 -12.33 0.19 11.88
CA LEU A 76 -11.05 0.85 12.02
C LEU A 76 -10.64 1.39 10.65
N GLY A 77 -10.42 2.70 10.54
CA GLY A 77 -9.90 3.37 9.36
C GLY A 77 -8.55 4.01 9.65
N PHE A 78 -7.62 3.94 8.70
CA PHE A 78 -6.35 4.68 8.73
C PHE A 78 -5.71 4.71 7.35
N THR A 79 -4.84 5.69 7.12
CA THR A 79 -4.03 5.78 5.89
C THR A 79 -2.56 5.59 6.23
N ILE A 80 -1.92 4.58 5.63
CA ILE A 80 -0.47 4.40 5.68
C ILE A 80 0.13 5.13 4.49
N HIS A 81 1.04 6.06 4.74
CA HIS A 81 1.81 6.75 3.72
C HIS A 81 3.19 6.10 3.57
N LEU A 82 3.47 5.59 2.40
CA LEU A 82 4.77 5.03 2.05
C LEU A 82 5.51 6.01 1.14
N ARG A 83 6.72 6.38 1.53
CA ARG A 83 7.65 7.08 0.64
C ARG A 83 8.24 6.07 -0.33
N VAL A 84 8.07 6.33 -1.61
CA VAL A 84 8.63 5.51 -2.69
C VAL A 84 9.73 6.32 -3.37
N THR A 85 10.97 5.84 -3.28
CA THR A 85 12.14 6.43 -3.95
C THR A 85 12.52 5.57 -5.14
N ASN A 86 12.56 6.15 -6.33
CA ASN A 86 12.94 5.48 -7.56
C ASN A 86 14.42 5.77 -7.90
N PRO A 87 15.36 4.83 -7.68
CA PRO A 87 16.77 5.04 -7.98
C PRO A 87 17.08 4.95 -9.48
N ASN A 88 16.13 4.50 -10.31
CA ASN A 88 16.33 4.32 -11.73
C ASN A 88 16.22 5.66 -12.47
N GLN A 89 16.72 5.72 -13.71
CA GLN A 89 16.55 6.88 -14.59
C GLN A 89 15.19 6.88 -15.32
N THR A 90 14.48 5.75 -15.30
CA THR A 90 13.17 5.59 -15.94
C THR A 90 12.05 5.70 -14.91
N THR A 91 10.92 6.28 -15.32
CA THR A 91 9.72 6.33 -14.47
C THR A 91 9.26 4.92 -14.11
N ALA A 92 8.99 4.70 -12.83
CA ALA A 92 8.30 3.51 -12.34
C ALA A 92 6.80 3.82 -12.22
N ALA A 93 5.93 2.95 -12.73
CA ALA A 93 4.49 3.16 -12.73
C ALA A 93 3.73 1.85 -12.51
N MET A 94 2.60 1.92 -11.79
CA MET A 94 1.66 0.83 -11.63
C MET A 94 0.22 1.32 -11.83
N GLU A 95 -0.67 0.45 -12.28
CA GLU A 95 -2.09 0.76 -12.49
C GLU A 95 -2.93 0.51 -11.25
N SER A 96 -2.58 -0.55 -10.53
CA SER A 96 -3.26 -0.95 -9.31
C SER A 96 -2.29 -1.64 -8.38
N LEU A 97 -2.67 -1.75 -7.12
CA LEU A 97 -1.87 -2.34 -6.08
C LEU A 97 -2.75 -3.20 -5.18
N TYR A 98 -2.49 -4.51 -5.15
CA TYR A 98 -3.00 -5.35 -4.10
C TYR A 98 -2.08 -5.25 -2.88
N TYR A 99 -2.66 -5.15 -1.69
CA TYR A 99 -1.89 -5.06 -0.45
C TYR A 99 -2.49 -5.92 0.66
N LYS A 100 -1.64 -6.31 1.60
CA LYS A 100 -2.01 -6.90 2.89
C LYS A 100 -1.38 -6.09 4.01
N VAL A 101 -2.10 -5.95 5.12
CA VAL A 101 -1.61 -5.27 6.33
C VAL A 101 -1.64 -6.25 7.49
N ILE A 102 -0.48 -6.42 8.10
CA ILE A 102 -0.25 -7.32 9.23
C ILE A 102 0.21 -6.46 10.41
N LEU A 103 -0.48 -6.53 11.52
CA LEU A 103 -0.16 -5.81 12.77
C LEU A 103 0.11 -6.83 13.88
N ASP A 104 1.30 -6.75 14.51
CA ASP A 104 1.74 -7.72 15.54
C ASP A 104 1.48 -9.18 15.11
N SER A 105 1.86 -9.54 13.89
CA SER A 105 1.68 -10.86 13.26
C SER A 105 0.23 -11.27 12.96
N VAL A 106 -0.75 -10.39 13.13
CA VAL A 106 -2.16 -10.62 12.76
C VAL A 106 -2.45 -9.92 11.44
N GLU A 107 -2.87 -10.65 10.41
CA GLU A 107 -3.40 -10.05 9.19
C GLU A 107 -4.73 -9.37 9.51
N VAL A 108 -4.77 -8.04 9.40
CA VAL A 108 -5.93 -7.23 9.75
C VAL A 108 -6.72 -6.74 8.55
N ALA A 109 -6.04 -6.58 7.42
CA ALA A 109 -6.67 -6.10 6.20
C ALA A 109 -5.96 -6.62 4.95
N GLU A 110 -6.74 -6.81 3.90
CA GLU A 110 -6.26 -6.90 2.52
C GLU A 110 -7.15 -6.06 1.62
N GLY A 111 -6.61 -5.59 0.50
CA GLY A 111 -7.37 -4.73 -0.40
C GLY A 111 -6.65 -4.43 -1.71
N ASN A 112 -7.36 -3.72 -2.58
CA ASN A 112 -6.84 -3.24 -3.84
C ASN A 112 -6.97 -1.72 -3.90
N SER A 113 -5.88 -1.02 -4.19
CA SER A 113 -5.92 0.36 -4.66
C SER A 113 -5.98 0.34 -6.18
N ILE A 114 -7.01 0.96 -6.74
CA ILE A 114 -7.20 1.09 -8.19
C ILE A 114 -6.70 2.44 -8.73
N GLU A 115 -6.10 3.27 -7.86
CA GLU A 115 -5.52 4.54 -8.26
C GLU A 115 -4.15 4.28 -8.90
N PRO A 116 -3.92 4.72 -10.16
CA PRO A 116 -2.61 4.63 -10.78
C PRO A 116 -1.58 5.43 -9.98
N PHE A 117 -0.39 4.87 -9.86
CA PHE A 117 0.71 5.51 -9.14
C PHE A 117 1.96 5.53 -10.01
N MET A 118 2.70 6.63 -9.96
CA MET A 118 3.97 6.77 -10.65
C MET A 118 4.99 7.54 -9.82
N VAL A 119 6.26 7.21 -10.03
CA VAL A 119 7.40 7.95 -9.49
C VAL A 119 8.44 8.13 -10.59
N VAL A 120 8.80 9.39 -10.86
CA VAL A 120 9.78 9.74 -11.91
C VAL A 120 11.15 9.15 -11.59
N GLY A 121 11.98 8.98 -12.61
CA GLY A 121 13.36 8.50 -12.43
C GLY A 121 14.16 9.45 -11.55
N GLY A 122 14.89 8.92 -10.56
CA GLY A 122 15.63 9.68 -9.56
C GLY A 122 14.78 10.44 -8.54
N GLY A 123 13.43 10.30 -8.59
CA GLY A 123 12.50 11.04 -7.75
C GLY A 123 11.93 10.26 -6.58
N GLU A 124 11.08 10.95 -5.82
CA GLU A 124 10.30 10.38 -4.72
C GLU A 124 8.81 10.72 -4.89
N ALA A 125 7.94 9.85 -4.40
CA ALA A 125 6.50 10.06 -4.35
C ALA A 125 5.90 9.44 -3.07
N ASP A 126 4.77 9.99 -2.62
CA ASP A 126 3.98 9.47 -1.50
C ASP A 126 2.92 8.50 -2.03
N LEU A 127 2.92 7.28 -1.54
CA LEU A 127 1.94 6.24 -1.86
C LEU A 127 0.99 6.06 -0.68
N PRO A 128 -0.23 6.64 -0.73
CA PRO A 128 -1.21 6.49 0.33
C PRO A 128 -1.96 5.16 0.19
N LEU A 129 -2.00 4.37 1.24
CA LEU A 129 -2.81 3.16 1.37
C LEU A 129 -3.93 3.43 2.37
N LYS A 130 -5.15 3.55 1.86
CA LYS A 130 -6.36 3.75 2.68
C LYS A 130 -6.89 2.39 3.14
N ILE A 131 -6.86 2.14 4.43
CA ILE A 131 -7.31 0.92 5.06
C ILE A 131 -8.62 1.18 5.81
N ASN A 132 -9.63 0.37 5.52
CA ASN A 132 -10.90 0.36 6.26
C ASN A 132 -11.27 -1.10 6.51
N VAL A 133 -11.37 -1.47 7.76
CA VAL A 133 -11.63 -2.86 8.17
C VAL A 133 -12.55 -2.92 9.37
N ASP A 134 -13.49 -3.86 9.39
CA ASP A 134 -14.27 -4.16 10.61
C ASP A 134 -13.50 -5.15 11.50
N MET A 135 -13.06 -4.65 12.64
CA MET A 135 -12.29 -5.42 13.62
C MET A 135 -13.14 -6.38 14.46
N LYS A 136 -14.47 -6.42 14.27
CA LYS A 136 -15.39 -7.22 15.10
C LYS A 136 -14.97 -8.68 15.18
N SER A 137 -14.71 -9.33 14.06
CA SER A 137 -14.32 -10.75 14.03
C SER A 137 -13.01 -11.02 14.76
N LEU A 138 -12.03 -10.14 14.62
CA LEU A 138 -10.74 -10.22 15.30
C LEU A 138 -10.87 -9.98 16.80
N LEU A 139 -11.72 -9.04 17.22
CA LEU A 139 -12.01 -8.77 18.63
C LEU A 139 -12.78 -9.91 19.32
N GLN A 140 -13.44 -10.77 18.54
CA GLN A 140 -14.16 -11.95 19.04
C GLN A 140 -13.33 -13.26 18.95
N SER A 141 -12.10 -13.19 18.43
CA SER A 141 -11.20 -14.32 18.26
C SER A 141 -10.17 -14.44 19.40
N ASP A 142 -9.33 -15.46 19.32
CA ASP A 142 -8.14 -15.64 20.16
C ASP A 142 -7.11 -14.50 20.01
N LYS A 143 -7.21 -13.68 18.95
CA LYS A 143 -6.36 -12.51 18.69
C LYS A 143 -6.83 -11.24 19.42
N ARG A 144 -7.93 -11.29 20.17
CA ARG A 144 -8.54 -10.13 20.83
C ARG A 144 -7.54 -9.27 21.61
N ALA A 145 -6.67 -9.89 22.43
CA ALA A 145 -5.71 -9.16 23.25
C ALA A 145 -4.76 -8.34 22.39
N THR A 146 -4.19 -8.95 21.36
CA THR A 146 -3.29 -8.29 20.37
C THR A 146 -4.02 -7.16 19.66
N ILE A 147 -5.21 -7.39 19.14
CA ILE A 147 -5.98 -6.39 18.40
C ILE A 147 -6.40 -5.22 19.30
N THR A 148 -6.78 -5.49 20.54
CA THR A 148 -7.09 -4.43 21.52
C THR A 148 -5.87 -3.53 21.77
N LYS A 149 -4.69 -4.12 21.99
CA LYS A 149 -3.42 -3.39 22.11
C LYS A 149 -3.16 -2.52 20.87
N VAL A 150 -3.26 -3.09 19.67
CA VAL A 150 -3.05 -2.40 18.39
C VAL A 150 -4.01 -1.21 18.25
N ILE A 151 -5.31 -1.40 18.47
CA ILE A 151 -6.30 -0.31 18.37
C ILE A 151 -5.96 0.81 19.35
N ARG A 152 -5.67 0.49 20.63
CA ARG A 152 -5.31 1.51 21.64
C ARG A 152 -4.06 2.30 21.26
N ASN A 153 -3.06 1.65 20.65
CA ASN A 153 -1.87 2.32 20.15
C ASN A 153 -2.20 3.21 18.95
N LEU A 154 -2.92 2.72 17.96
CA LEU A 154 -3.30 3.49 16.75
C LEU A 154 -4.09 4.74 17.11
N VAL A 155 -5.05 4.64 18.03
CA VAL A 155 -5.87 5.79 18.47
C VAL A 155 -5.17 6.70 19.48
N GLY A 156 -3.93 6.39 19.87
CA GLY A 156 -3.11 7.24 20.75
C GLY A 156 -3.39 7.09 22.24
N VAL A 157 -4.12 6.04 22.66
CA VAL A 157 -4.40 5.72 24.07
C VAL A 157 -3.26 4.94 24.74
N SER A 158 -2.43 4.27 23.93
CA SER A 158 -1.24 3.55 24.39
C SER A 158 -0.04 3.98 23.54
N ASN A 159 1.18 3.83 24.07
CA ASN A 159 2.45 4.04 23.37
C ASN A 159 3.23 2.73 23.20
N GLU A 160 2.57 1.57 23.42
CA GLU A 160 3.21 0.29 23.18
C GLU A 160 3.51 0.11 21.70
N PRO A 161 4.74 -0.32 21.33
CA PRO A 161 5.08 -0.48 19.92
C PRO A 161 4.19 -1.55 19.26
N THR A 162 3.84 -1.31 18.00
CA THR A 162 3.11 -2.24 17.12
C THR A 162 3.98 -2.49 15.90
N ASP A 163 4.32 -3.75 15.65
CA ASP A 163 4.99 -4.16 14.42
C ASP A 163 4.01 -4.11 13.26
N VAL A 164 4.36 -3.36 12.24
CA VAL A 164 3.55 -3.20 11.03
C VAL A 164 4.29 -3.78 9.84
N ASN A 165 3.66 -4.74 9.16
CA ASN A 165 4.15 -5.29 7.91
C ASN A 165 3.10 -5.04 6.81
N VAL A 166 3.51 -4.31 5.77
CA VAL A 166 2.70 -4.07 4.58
C VAL A 166 3.30 -4.88 3.45
N LEU A 167 2.50 -5.77 2.86
CA LEU A 167 2.90 -6.57 1.70
C LEU A 167 2.25 -5.98 0.46
N LEU A 168 3.05 -5.54 -0.50
CA LEU A 168 2.61 -4.86 -1.72
C LEU A 168 2.76 -5.76 -2.94
N LYS A 169 1.75 -5.82 -3.78
CA LYS A 169 1.75 -6.61 -5.02
C LYS A 169 1.24 -5.75 -6.19
N PRO A 170 2.13 -5.00 -6.85
CA PRO A 170 1.75 -4.07 -7.91
C PRO A 170 1.30 -4.81 -9.18
N THR A 171 0.36 -4.20 -9.89
CA THR A 171 -0.06 -4.56 -11.25
C THR A 171 0.33 -3.45 -12.21
N ILE A 172 1.01 -3.83 -13.29
CA ILE A 172 1.44 -2.95 -14.37
C ILE A 172 0.67 -3.29 -15.64
N ARG A 173 0.63 -2.35 -16.59
CA ARG A 173 0.10 -2.58 -17.93
C ARG A 173 1.24 -2.81 -18.93
N ILE A 174 1.13 -3.88 -19.72
CA ILE A 174 2.03 -4.19 -20.83
C ILE A 174 1.19 -4.29 -22.11
N GLY A 175 1.16 -3.22 -22.89
CA GLY A 175 0.22 -3.10 -24.02
C GLY A 175 -1.22 -3.17 -23.54
N ASN A 176 -1.97 -4.18 -23.95
CA ASN A 176 -3.35 -4.43 -23.52
C ASN A 176 -3.46 -5.43 -22.34
N ALA A 177 -2.35 -6.01 -21.89
CA ALA A 177 -2.34 -6.97 -20.80
C ALA A 177 -2.00 -6.30 -19.46
N GLN A 178 -2.69 -6.72 -18.40
CA GLN A 178 -2.33 -6.41 -17.01
C GLN A 178 -1.48 -7.55 -16.45
N VAL A 179 -0.36 -7.22 -15.85
CA VAL A 179 0.57 -8.17 -15.25
C VAL A 179 0.78 -7.81 -13.80
N THR A 180 0.31 -8.69 -12.92
CA THR A 180 0.52 -8.54 -11.46
C THR A 180 1.85 -9.18 -11.07
N SER A 181 2.60 -8.52 -10.20
CA SER A 181 3.84 -9.07 -9.64
C SER A 181 3.60 -10.46 -9.05
N PRO A 182 4.44 -11.47 -9.35
CA PRO A 182 4.31 -12.79 -8.75
C PRO A 182 4.72 -12.81 -7.26
N VAL A 183 5.47 -11.81 -6.80
CA VAL A 183 6.00 -11.72 -5.45
C VAL A 183 5.50 -10.45 -4.75
N PHE A 184 5.43 -10.51 -3.43
CA PHE A 184 5.17 -9.34 -2.61
C PHE A 184 6.45 -8.53 -2.36
N ILE A 185 6.30 -7.22 -2.29
CA ILE A 185 7.31 -6.28 -1.79
C ILE A 185 6.97 -6.00 -0.33
N PRO A 186 7.79 -6.46 0.64
CA PRO A 186 7.52 -6.21 2.05
C PRO A 186 8.00 -4.83 2.47
N VAL A 187 7.20 -4.13 3.28
CA VAL A 187 7.56 -2.88 3.95
C VAL A 187 7.26 -3.05 5.43
N SER A 188 8.29 -3.06 6.26
CA SER A 188 8.17 -3.30 7.70
C SER A 188 8.62 -2.08 8.48
N PHE A 189 7.86 -1.73 9.51
CA PHE A 189 8.18 -0.64 10.43
C PHE A 189 7.52 -0.85 11.78
N VAL A 190 7.97 -0.10 12.80
CA VAL A 190 7.35 -0.08 14.13
C VAL A 190 6.58 1.20 14.30
N TYR A 191 5.31 1.09 14.65
CA TYR A 191 4.45 2.21 14.98
C TYR A 191 4.29 2.31 16.51
N SER A 192 4.66 3.46 17.09
CA SER A 192 4.56 3.73 18.52
C SER A 192 3.79 5.02 18.80
N GLY A 193 2.57 5.13 18.29
CA GLY A 193 1.70 6.28 18.51
C GLY A 193 2.32 7.59 18.00
N ARG A 194 2.40 8.61 18.86
CA ARG A 194 2.88 9.96 18.49
C ARG A 194 4.40 10.07 18.21
N LYS A 195 5.19 9.05 18.55
CA LYS A 195 6.64 9.03 18.29
C LYS A 195 6.97 7.93 17.31
N THR A 196 7.06 8.28 16.04
CA THR A 196 7.56 7.36 15.02
C THR A 196 9.07 7.48 14.96
N THR A 197 9.77 6.40 15.32
CA THR A 197 11.20 6.27 15.06
C THR A 197 11.34 5.51 13.74
N SER A 198 11.76 6.21 12.69
CA SER A 198 12.24 5.55 11.47
C SER A 198 13.67 5.06 11.73
N ASN A 199 13.88 3.78 11.66
CA ASN A 199 15.22 3.20 11.52
C ASN A 199 15.68 3.30 10.07
#